data_81af42e1988d9a115f5f0a251ad2661c
#
_entry.id   81af42e1988d9a115f5f0a251ad2661c
#
_cell.length_a   1.000
_cell.length_b   1.000
_cell.length_c   1.000
_cell.angle_alpha   90.00
_cell.angle_beta   90.00
_cell.angle_gamma   90.00
#
_symmetry.space_group_name_H-M   'P 1'
#
loop_
_entity.id
_entity.type
_entity.pdbx_description
1 polymer ?
#
loop_
_entity_poly.entity_id
_entity_poly.type
_entity_poly.pdbx_seq_one_letter_code
_entity_poly.pdbx_strand_id
1 'polypeptide(L)'
;MGVIVKLEGRDYVILPRVEYDRLTGLAKVAELPALPTPDADGNYPAVDYARASLARNIIRKRVEAALTQRELAKLAGIRHETLCRIESGKHTPSMASVTRLERALQGRTAGKRNGRRK
;
A
#
# COMPACT_ATOMS: atom_id res chain seq x y z
N MET A 1 7.70 -23.97 -1.56
CA MET A 1 7.39 -24.56 -2.86
C MET A 1 5.93 -24.91 -2.94
N GLY A 2 5.32 -24.69 -4.08
CA GLY A 2 3.90 -24.90 -4.22
C GLY A 2 3.55 -26.29 -4.74
N VAL A 3 2.31 -26.64 -4.58
CA VAL A 3 1.78 -27.90 -5.08
C VAL A 3 0.66 -27.55 -6.06
N ILE A 4 0.65 -28.19 -7.21
CA ILE A 4 -0.39 -27.98 -8.21
C ILE A 4 -1.48 -29.00 -8.03
N VAL A 5 -2.73 -28.56 -7.91
CA VAL A 5 -3.87 -29.42 -7.74
C VAL A 5 -4.87 -29.12 -8.85
N LYS A 6 -5.35 -30.15 -9.51
CA LYS A 6 -6.32 -29.99 -10.58
C LYS A 6 -7.72 -30.32 -10.07
N LEU A 7 -8.61 -29.34 -10.17
CA LEU A 7 -9.99 -29.50 -9.75
C LEU A 7 -10.91 -28.97 -10.83
N GLU A 8 -11.85 -29.80 -11.25
CA GLU A 8 -12.86 -29.39 -12.22
C GLU A 8 -12.25 -28.75 -13.47
N GLY A 9 -11.17 -29.32 -13.97
CA GLY A 9 -10.54 -28.82 -15.19
C GLY A 9 -9.69 -27.58 -15.02
N ARG A 10 -9.49 -27.12 -13.80
CA ARG A 10 -8.66 -25.98 -13.53
C ARG A 10 -7.50 -26.35 -12.64
N ASP A 11 -6.39 -25.69 -12.87
CA ASP A 11 -5.21 -25.89 -12.06
C ASP A 11 -5.18 -24.88 -10.91
N TYR A 12 -4.89 -25.36 -9.72
CA TYR A 12 -4.77 -24.53 -8.54
C TYR A 12 -3.39 -24.76 -7.93
N VAL A 13 -2.88 -23.73 -7.29
CA VAL A 13 -1.59 -23.81 -6.62
C VAL A 13 -1.80 -23.63 -5.13
N ILE A 14 -1.25 -24.55 -4.36
CA ILE A 14 -1.30 -24.47 -2.90
C ILE A 14 0.07 -24.02 -2.43
N LEU A 15 0.12 -22.90 -1.74
CA LEU A 15 1.36 -22.30 -1.26
C LEU A 15 1.30 -22.08 0.23
N PRO A 16 2.46 -22.10 0.91
CA PRO A 16 2.49 -21.61 2.28
C PRO A 16 2.02 -20.16 2.32
N ARG A 17 1.33 -19.80 3.37
CA ARG A 17 0.77 -18.46 3.49
C ARG A 17 1.84 -17.39 3.33
N VAL A 18 3.02 -17.63 3.87
CA VAL A 18 4.12 -16.69 3.77
C VAL A 18 4.51 -16.41 2.32
N GLU A 19 4.54 -17.47 1.50
CA GLU A 19 4.87 -17.31 0.09
C GLU A 19 3.78 -16.57 -0.66
N TYR A 20 2.53 -16.89 -0.37
CA TYR A 20 1.41 -16.20 -1.00
C TYR A 20 1.45 -14.70 -0.67
N ASP A 21 1.69 -14.37 0.59
CA ASP A 21 1.74 -12.98 1.02
C ASP A 21 2.90 -12.24 0.34
N ARG A 22 4.05 -12.90 0.21
CA ARG A 22 5.19 -12.28 -0.45
C ARG A 22 4.90 -12.00 -1.91
N LEU A 23 4.32 -12.97 -2.62
CA LEU A 23 4.02 -12.78 -4.04
C LEU A 23 2.96 -11.72 -4.27
N THR A 24 1.92 -11.69 -3.42
CA THR A 24 0.89 -10.66 -3.54
C THR A 24 1.48 -9.29 -3.25
N GLY A 25 2.37 -9.19 -2.27
CA GLY A 25 3.03 -7.93 -1.95
C GLY A 25 3.87 -7.42 -3.11
N LEU A 26 4.61 -8.32 -3.76
CA LEU A 26 5.41 -7.94 -4.92
C LEU A 26 4.53 -7.46 -6.06
N ALA A 27 3.40 -8.14 -6.29
CA ALA A 27 2.49 -7.73 -7.35
C ALA A 27 1.90 -6.35 -7.06
N LYS A 28 1.56 -6.07 -5.80
CA LYS A 28 1.03 -4.77 -5.43
C LYS A 28 2.06 -3.67 -5.62
N VAL A 29 3.32 -3.95 -5.27
CA VAL A 29 4.38 -2.98 -5.47
C VAL A 29 4.56 -2.68 -6.95
N ALA A 30 4.43 -3.68 -7.81
CA ALA A 30 4.55 -3.47 -9.25
C ALA A 30 3.44 -2.59 -9.80
N GLU A 31 2.32 -2.48 -9.08
CA GLU A 31 1.20 -1.65 -9.50
C GLU A 31 1.23 -0.24 -8.93
N LEU A 32 2.33 0.14 -8.29
CA LEU A 32 2.42 1.47 -7.69
C LEU A 32 2.37 2.56 -8.76
N PRO A 33 1.81 3.73 -8.43
CA PRO A 33 1.81 4.84 -9.37
C PRO A 33 3.23 5.18 -9.79
N ALA A 34 3.42 5.44 -11.07
CA ALA A 34 4.73 5.78 -11.60
C ALA A 34 5.13 7.17 -11.14
N LEU A 35 6.42 7.35 -10.87
CA LEU A 35 6.94 8.68 -10.59
C LEU A 35 7.07 9.45 -11.90
N PRO A 36 6.84 10.78 -11.88
CA PRO A 36 7.01 11.58 -13.09
C PRO A 36 8.46 11.55 -13.56
N THR A 37 8.63 11.70 -14.86
CA THR A 37 9.97 11.79 -15.43
C THR A 37 10.46 13.24 -15.39
N PRO A 38 11.78 13.45 -15.36
CA PRO A 38 12.30 14.82 -15.36
C PRO A 38 12.14 15.46 -16.74
N ASP A 39 12.14 16.79 -16.76
CA ASP A 39 12.10 17.51 -18.02
C ASP A 39 13.50 17.57 -18.62
N ALA A 40 13.65 18.36 -19.70
CA ALA A 40 14.92 18.45 -20.43
C ALA A 40 16.06 18.98 -19.56
N ASP A 41 15.74 19.77 -18.54
CA ASP A 41 16.75 20.32 -17.65
C ASP A 41 16.99 19.45 -16.42
N GLY A 42 16.35 18.31 -16.36
CA GLY A 42 16.50 17.41 -15.22
C GLY A 42 15.63 17.73 -14.04
N ASN A 43 14.67 18.64 -14.21
CA ASN A 43 13.77 19.02 -13.13
C ASN A 43 12.49 18.20 -13.17
N TYR A 44 11.95 17.91 -11.99
CA TYR A 44 10.70 17.16 -11.86
C TYR A 44 9.55 18.10 -11.56
N PRO A 45 8.33 17.77 -12.05
CA PRO A 45 7.16 18.55 -11.63
C PRO A 45 6.92 18.27 -10.16
N ALA A 46 7.20 19.28 -9.33
CA ALA A 46 7.30 19.08 -7.88
C ALA A 46 6.01 18.52 -7.26
N VAL A 47 4.87 19.10 -7.64
CA VAL A 47 3.61 18.66 -7.04
C VAL A 47 3.26 17.23 -7.44
N ASP A 48 3.40 16.93 -8.73
CA ASP A 48 3.08 15.59 -9.22
C ASP A 48 4.03 14.56 -8.64
N TYR A 49 5.31 14.92 -8.51
CA TYR A 49 6.30 14.03 -7.93
C TYR A 49 5.96 13.74 -6.47
N ALA A 50 5.61 14.78 -5.72
CA ALA A 50 5.28 14.61 -4.31
C ALA A 50 4.05 13.75 -4.12
N ARG A 51 3.03 13.96 -4.97
CA ARG A 51 1.82 13.14 -4.89
C ARG A 51 2.10 11.67 -5.17
N ALA A 52 2.86 11.41 -6.22
CA ALA A 52 3.17 10.03 -6.58
C ALA A 52 4.07 9.38 -5.53
N SER A 53 5.03 10.12 -5.02
CA SER A 53 5.93 9.61 -3.99
C SER A 53 5.17 9.25 -2.73
N LEU A 54 4.26 10.11 -2.30
CA LEU A 54 3.44 9.86 -1.12
C LEU A 54 2.54 8.63 -1.33
N ALA A 55 1.92 8.55 -2.52
CA ALA A 55 1.04 7.44 -2.82
C ALA A 55 1.80 6.12 -2.76
N ARG A 56 2.99 6.08 -3.37
CA ARG A 56 3.81 4.88 -3.35
C ARG A 56 4.18 4.48 -1.92
N ASN A 57 4.53 5.46 -1.11
CA ASN A 57 4.91 5.20 0.27
C ASN A 57 3.74 4.63 1.08
N ILE A 58 2.57 5.22 0.92
CA ILE A 58 1.38 4.75 1.65
C ILE A 58 0.99 3.35 1.22
N ILE A 59 0.98 3.09 -0.09
CA ILE A 59 0.61 1.76 -0.60
C ILE A 59 1.59 0.72 -0.08
N ARG A 60 2.89 1.04 -0.14
CA ARG A 60 3.91 0.09 0.31
C ARG A 60 3.73 -0.25 1.78
N LYS A 61 3.56 0.76 2.61
CA LYS A 61 3.39 0.53 4.04
C LYS A 61 2.09 -0.21 4.34
N ARG A 62 1.03 0.12 3.60
CA ARG A 62 -0.24 -0.55 3.79
C ARG A 62 -0.13 -2.04 3.46
N VAL A 63 0.51 -2.36 2.35
CA VAL A 63 0.68 -3.75 1.94
C VAL A 63 1.56 -4.50 2.94
N GLU A 64 2.62 -3.85 3.43
CA GLU A 64 3.47 -4.46 4.44
C GLU A 64 2.71 -4.75 5.73
N ALA A 65 1.74 -3.91 6.04
CA ALA A 65 0.92 -4.12 7.23
C ALA A 65 -0.24 -5.09 6.98
N ALA A 66 -0.37 -5.59 5.75
CA ALA A 66 -1.42 -6.52 5.36
C ALA A 66 -2.81 -5.92 5.53
N LEU A 67 -2.94 -4.64 5.22
CA LEU A 67 -4.22 -3.93 5.33
C LEU A 67 -4.81 -3.68 3.95
N THR A 68 -6.13 -3.80 3.86
CA THR A 68 -6.82 -3.34 2.65
C THR A 68 -6.98 -1.82 2.74
N GLN A 69 -7.37 -1.19 1.62
CA GLN A 69 -7.64 0.23 1.64
C GLN A 69 -8.74 0.58 2.64
N ARG A 70 -9.79 -0.23 2.68
CA ARG A 70 -10.89 0.04 3.60
C ARG A 70 -10.45 -0.08 5.04
N GLU A 71 -9.62 -1.07 5.34
CA GLU A 71 -9.12 -1.24 6.69
C GLU A 71 -8.25 -0.07 7.13
N LEU A 72 -7.36 0.37 6.25
CA LEU A 72 -6.51 1.50 6.58
C LEU A 72 -7.32 2.78 6.73
N ALA A 73 -8.29 3.01 5.84
CA ALA A 73 -9.12 4.19 5.92
C ALA A 73 -9.86 4.23 7.25
N LYS A 74 -10.39 3.08 7.66
CA LYS A 74 -11.10 2.99 8.92
C LYS A 74 -10.19 3.29 10.11
N LEU A 75 -9.00 2.70 10.10
CA LEU A 75 -8.03 2.92 11.18
C LEU A 75 -7.58 4.38 11.24
N ALA A 76 -7.43 5.01 10.09
CA ALA A 76 -6.99 6.39 10.05
C ALA A 76 -8.11 7.39 10.26
N GLY A 77 -9.36 6.93 10.23
CA GLY A 77 -10.50 7.81 10.41
C GLY A 77 -10.76 8.71 9.22
N ILE A 78 -10.49 8.22 8.02
CA ILE A 78 -10.78 8.96 6.79
C ILE A 78 -11.67 8.11 5.90
N ARG A 79 -12.24 8.74 4.90
CA ARG A 79 -13.11 8.03 3.98
C ARG A 79 -12.31 7.14 3.06
N HIS A 80 -12.89 6.01 2.69
CA HIS A 80 -12.27 5.10 1.75
C HIS A 80 -11.97 5.80 0.42
N GLU A 81 -12.91 6.60 -0.05
CA GLU A 81 -12.73 7.33 -1.31
C GLU A 81 -11.56 8.30 -1.24
N THR A 82 -11.37 8.93 -0.10
CA THR A 82 -10.24 9.83 0.09
C THR A 82 -8.93 9.07 -0.02
N LEU A 83 -8.86 7.92 0.62
CA LEU A 83 -7.64 7.12 0.54
C LEU A 83 -7.39 6.63 -0.88
N CYS A 84 -8.45 6.23 -1.60
CA CYS A 84 -8.31 5.82 -2.98
C CYS A 84 -7.70 6.94 -3.84
N ARG A 85 -8.15 8.16 -3.63
CA ARG A 85 -7.61 9.30 -4.37
C ARG A 85 -6.16 9.57 -4.04
N ILE A 86 -5.81 9.46 -2.76
CA ILE A 86 -4.44 9.65 -2.35
C ILE A 86 -3.54 8.59 -2.97
N GLU A 87 -3.98 7.34 -2.94
CA GLU A 87 -3.18 6.24 -3.49
C GLU A 87 -3.10 6.26 -5.01
N SER A 88 -4.00 6.99 -5.66
CA SER A 88 -3.92 7.13 -7.11
C SER A 88 -2.79 8.07 -7.54
N GLY A 89 -2.26 8.85 -6.61
CA GLY A 89 -1.21 9.80 -6.92
C GLY A 89 -1.70 11.06 -7.59
N LYS A 90 -3.01 11.28 -7.63
CA LYS A 90 -3.60 12.43 -8.32
C LYS A 90 -4.23 13.44 -7.39
N HIS A 91 -4.09 13.24 -6.09
CA HIS A 91 -4.73 14.10 -5.12
C HIS A 91 -3.70 14.56 -4.09
N THR A 92 -3.76 15.83 -3.73
CA THR A 92 -2.90 16.35 -2.66
C THR A 92 -3.68 16.26 -1.36
N PRO A 93 -3.29 15.36 -0.46
CA PRO A 93 -4.02 15.23 0.81
C PRO A 93 -3.69 16.38 1.74
N SER A 94 -4.59 16.62 2.70
CA SER A 94 -4.31 17.58 3.74
C SER A 94 -3.28 17.00 4.70
N MET A 95 -2.60 17.89 5.43
CA MET A 95 -1.65 17.43 6.45
C MET A 95 -2.36 16.56 7.50
N ALA A 96 -3.61 16.91 7.83
CA ALA A 96 -4.37 16.12 8.79
C ALA A 96 -4.55 14.68 8.30
N SER A 97 -4.87 14.51 7.01
CA SER A 97 -5.04 13.18 6.45
C SER A 97 -3.72 12.40 6.45
N VAL A 98 -2.63 13.07 6.06
CA VAL A 98 -1.32 12.42 6.05
C VAL A 98 -0.94 11.98 7.45
N THR A 99 -1.14 12.85 8.43
CA THR A 99 -0.81 12.53 9.82
C THR A 99 -1.63 11.34 10.32
N ARG A 100 -2.91 11.31 10.00
CA ARG A 100 -3.76 10.21 10.42
C ARG A 100 -3.33 8.89 9.79
N LEU A 101 -2.98 8.93 8.51
CA LEU A 101 -2.51 7.72 7.83
C LEU A 101 -1.19 7.24 8.40
N GLU A 102 -0.25 8.16 8.61
CA GLU A 102 1.04 7.78 9.18
C GLU A 102 0.87 7.19 10.57
N ARG A 103 0.02 7.80 11.36
CA ARG A 103 -0.22 7.31 12.72
C ARG A 103 -0.85 5.93 12.72
N ALA A 104 -1.83 5.72 11.82
CA ALA A 104 -2.47 4.41 11.72
C ALA A 104 -1.47 3.34 11.30
N LEU A 105 -0.61 3.65 10.35
CA LEU A 105 0.38 2.69 9.87
C LEU A 105 1.44 2.41 10.92
N GLN A 106 1.89 3.44 11.63
CA GLN A 106 2.87 3.25 12.69
C GLN A 106 2.29 2.46 13.84
N GLY A 107 1.05 2.76 14.21
CA GLY A 107 0.38 2.04 15.27
C GLY A 107 0.25 0.57 14.95
N ARG A 108 -0.07 0.26 13.71
CA ARG A 108 -0.20 -1.12 13.28
C ARG A 108 1.13 -1.85 13.37
N THR A 109 2.19 -1.20 12.88
CA THR A 109 3.53 -1.79 12.93
C THR A 109 4.01 -1.96 14.37
N ALA A 110 3.82 -0.92 15.17
CA ALA A 110 4.24 -0.96 16.56
C ALA A 110 3.45 -2.00 17.34
N GLY A 111 2.14 -2.07 17.10
CA GLY A 111 1.29 -3.06 17.74
C GLY A 111 1.71 -4.46 17.39
N LYS A 112 2.13 -4.65 16.15
CA LYS A 112 2.57 -5.94 15.71
C LYS A 112 3.84 -6.39 16.42
N ARG A 113 4.78 -5.47 16.60
CA ARG A 113 6.03 -5.81 17.28
C ARG A 113 5.86 -5.91 18.76
N ASN A 114 5.05 -5.06 19.35
CA ASN A 114 4.85 -5.05 20.78
C ASN A 114 3.49 -5.52 21.18
N GLY A 115 3.00 -6.48 20.50
CA GLY A 115 1.62 -6.93 20.66
C GLY A 115 1.23 -7.28 22.05
N ARG A 116 2.19 -7.56 22.92
CA ARG A 116 1.89 -7.87 24.22
C ARG A 116 1.89 -6.78 25.18
N ARG A 117 2.35 -5.66 24.79
CA ARG A 117 2.34 -4.62 25.71
C ARG A 117 1.03 -4.26 26.04
N LYS A 118 0.49 -4.19 26.43
CA LYS A 118 -0.74 -3.84 26.63
C LYS A 118 -1.10 -3.60 27.28
#